data_ce985c796eab3db9b01ee78897816148
#
_entry.id   ce985c796eab3db9b01ee78897816148
#
_cell.length_a   1.000
_cell.length_b   1.000
_cell.length_c   1.000
_cell.angle_alpha   90.00
_cell.angle_beta   90.00
_cell.angle_gamma   90.00
#
_symmetry.space_group_name_H-M   'P 1'
#
loop_
_entity.id
_entity.type
_entity.pdbx_description
1 polymer ?
#
loop_
_entity_poly.entity_id
_entity_poly.type
_entity_poly.pdbx_seq_one_letter_code
_entity_poly.pdbx_strand_id
1 'polypeptide(L)'
;MFFQNRINKKMAAFQASLIEKHYAEVENMYKQVRGWRHDYKNHIQTLKAYMSFGEQEKVNEYLDRLDEDLTSVDTIIKTGNIMTDAILNSKISLALSKKISVNAKAAVPENLNISDIDLCVIIGNLLDNAIEACEGIESGEKFIRIFIGMKNTQLYMVFTNTTPGKKLSKSGGLFLSRKGENHGFGLMRIDKTVEKYGGYIDRNSEDGAFTTEILLPVQ
;
A
#
# COMPACT_ATOMS: atom_id res chain seq x y z
N MET A 1 -40.03 -12.40 8.94
CA MET A 1 -39.16 -13.39 9.60
C MET A 1 -38.12 -14.02 8.65
N PHE A 2 -38.50 -14.50 7.47
CA PHE A 2 -37.58 -15.12 6.50
C PHE A 2 -36.51 -14.16 5.92
N PHE A 3 -36.83 -12.89 5.67
CA PHE A 3 -35.93 -11.90 5.09
C PHE A 3 -34.81 -11.50 6.08
N GLN A 4 -35.17 -11.34 7.37
CA GLN A 4 -34.21 -11.00 8.43
C GLN A 4 -33.19 -12.13 8.66
N ASN A 5 -33.64 -13.39 8.64
CA ASN A 5 -32.74 -14.54 8.76
C ASN A 5 -31.75 -14.67 7.58
N ARG A 6 -32.16 -14.29 6.39
CA ARG A 6 -31.30 -14.32 5.20
C ARG A 6 -30.25 -13.22 5.22
N ILE A 7 -30.60 -12.01 5.72
CA ILE A 7 -29.67 -10.91 5.93
C ILE A 7 -28.64 -11.26 7.02
N ASN A 8 -29.11 -11.78 8.16
CA ASN A 8 -28.24 -12.17 9.26
C ASN A 8 -27.26 -13.29 8.85
N LYS A 9 -27.70 -14.26 8.05
CA LYS A 9 -26.85 -15.34 7.53
C LYS A 9 -25.80 -14.82 6.54
N LYS A 10 -26.16 -13.87 5.68
CA LYS A 10 -25.21 -13.20 4.77
C LYS A 10 -24.20 -12.34 5.56
N MET A 11 -24.66 -11.65 6.60
CA MET A 11 -23.80 -10.81 7.43
C MET A 11 -22.81 -11.66 8.25
N ALA A 12 -23.26 -12.79 8.80
CA ALA A 12 -22.39 -13.70 9.52
C ALA A 12 -21.34 -14.37 8.59
N ALA A 13 -21.74 -14.80 7.40
CA ALA A 13 -20.80 -15.33 6.39
C ALA A 13 -19.78 -14.28 5.94
N PHE A 14 -20.22 -13.03 5.81
CA PHE A 14 -19.36 -11.90 5.48
C PHE A 14 -18.35 -11.62 6.60
N GLN A 15 -18.80 -11.58 7.85
CA GLN A 15 -17.89 -11.39 9.00
C GLN A 15 -16.87 -12.52 9.10
N ALA A 16 -17.28 -13.78 8.90
CA ALA A 16 -16.37 -14.92 8.89
C ALA A 16 -15.30 -14.81 7.80
N SER A 17 -15.69 -14.45 6.57
CA SER A 17 -14.76 -14.21 5.45
C SER A 17 -13.78 -13.06 5.73
N LEU A 18 -14.22 -12.01 6.42
CA LEU A 18 -13.37 -10.87 6.82
C LEU A 18 -12.30 -11.30 7.84
N ILE A 19 -12.73 -12.10 8.82
CA ILE A 19 -11.83 -12.65 9.86
C ILE A 19 -10.80 -13.58 9.21
N GLU A 20 -11.22 -14.47 8.32
CA GLU A 20 -10.36 -15.42 7.62
C GLU A 20 -9.31 -14.68 6.75
N LYS A 21 -9.74 -13.65 6.01
CA LYS A 21 -8.82 -12.81 5.22
C LYS A 21 -7.83 -12.05 6.11
N HIS A 22 -8.29 -11.51 7.22
CA HIS A 22 -7.41 -10.81 8.16
C HIS A 22 -6.40 -11.77 8.83
N TYR A 23 -6.83 -13.01 9.11
CA TYR A 23 -5.95 -14.05 9.63
C TYR A 23 -4.85 -14.42 8.61
N ALA A 24 -5.22 -14.55 7.34
CA ALA A 24 -4.27 -14.82 6.26
C ALA A 24 -3.28 -13.66 6.04
N GLU A 25 -3.75 -12.41 6.15
CA GLU A 25 -2.88 -11.22 6.06
C GLU A 25 -1.87 -11.18 7.22
N VAL A 26 -2.31 -11.45 8.44
CA VAL A 26 -1.45 -11.53 9.64
C VAL A 26 -0.47 -12.69 9.51
N GLU A 27 -0.92 -13.86 9.06
CA GLU A 27 -0.04 -15.03 8.85
C GLU A 27 1.04 -14.75 7.81
N ASN A 28 0.68 -14.08 6.70
CA ASN A 28 1.64 -13.67 5.68
C ASN A 28 2.66 -12.66 6.22
N MET A 29 2.22 -11.70 7.02
CA MET A 29 3.11 -10.76 7.70
C MET A 29 4.09 -11.48 8.64
N TYR A 30 3.60 -12.44 9.41
CA TYR A 30 4.46 -13.26 10.27
C TYR A 30 5.49 -14.08 9.48
N LYS A 31 5.10 -14.63 8.32
CA LYS A 31 6.02 -15.35 7.42
C LYS A 31 7.10 -14.42 6.88
N GLN A 32 6.74 -13.22 6.45
CA GLN A 32 7.69 -12.21 5.97
C GLN A 32 8.68 -11.78 7.07
N VAL A 33 8.19 -11.46 8.26
CA VAL A 33 9.04 -11.08 9.40
C VAL A 33 9.98 -12.22 9.79
N ARG A 34 9.51 -13.46 9.74
CA ARG A 34 10.35 -14.65 10.00
C ARG A 34 11.41 -14.82 8.92
N GLY A 35 11.07 -14.60 7.65
CA GLY A 35 12.02 -14.59 6.53
C GLY A 35 13.11 -13.54 6.74
N TRP A 36 12.75 -12.30 6.98
CA TRP A 36 13.70 -11.22 7.26
C TRP A 36 14.62 -11.53 8.43
N ARG A 37 14.07 -12.03 9.54
CA ARG A 37 14.90 -12.39 10.70
C ARG A 37 15.89 -13.51 10.39
N HIS A 38 15.51 -14.47 9.53
CA HIS A 38 16.39 -15.51 9.06
C HIS A 38 17.52 -14.93 8.20
N ASP A 39 17.19 -14.05 7.27
CA ASP A 39 18.15 -13.44 6.35
C ASP A 39 19.11 -12.51 7.09
N TYR A 40 18.63 -11.68 8.02
CA TYR A 40 19.49 -10.89 8.90
C TYR A 40 20.45 -11.76 9.71
N LYS A 41 19.99 -12.91 10.22
CA LYS A 41 20.83 -13.84 10.95
C LYS A 41 21.94 -14.40 10.06
N ASN A 42 21.64 -14.73 8.81
CA ASN A 42 22.61 -15.21 7.83
C ASN A 42 23.66 -14.14 7.51
N HIS A 43 23.24 -12.88 7.28
CA HIS A 43 24.15 -11.76 7.05
C HIS A 43 25.09 -11.56 8.24
N ILE A 44 24.56 -11.55 9.46
CA ILE A 44 25.39 -11.42 10.68
C ILE A 44 26.37 -12.59 10.83
N GLN A 45 25.95 -13.83 10.51
CA GLN A 45 26.82 -15.00 10.59
C GLN A 45 27.95 -14.93 9.56
N THR A 46 27.66 -14.50 8.34
CA THR A 46 28.65 -14.31 7.27
C THR A 46 29.68 -13.26 7.66
N LEU A 47 29.23 -12.11 8.18
CA LEU A 47 30.14 -11.06 8.67
C LEU A 47 31.03 -11.56 9.81
N LYS A 48 30.46 -12.28 10.78
CA LYS A 48 31.23 -12.87 11.88
C LYS A 48 32.26 -13.88 11.40
N ALA A 49 31.95 -14.68 10.39
CA ALA A 49 32.87 -15.63 9.80
C ALA A 49 34.04 -14.87 9.15
N TYR A 50 33.81 -13.88 8.30
CA TYR A 50 34.89 -13.09 7.70
C TYR A 50 35.75 -12.39 8.75
N MET A 51 35.16 -11.83 9.81
CA MET A 51 35.92 -11.23 10.91
C MET A 51 36.77 -12.25 11.65
N SER A 52 36.29 -13.48 11.87
CA SER A 52 37.02 -14.52 12.58
C SER A 52 38.22 -15.05 11.78
N PHE A 53 38.20 -14.96 10.46
CA PHE A 53 39.30 -15.29 9.57
C PHE A 53 40.24 -14.11 9.30
N GLY A 54 39.99 -12.93 9.88
CA GLY A 54 40.80 -11.72 9.67
C GLY A 54 40.68 -11.13 8.26
N GLU A 55 39.63 -11.50 7.51
CA GLU A 55 39.37 -11.07 6.13
C GLU A 55 38.64 -9.73 6.08
N GLN A 56 39.27 -8.66 6.54
CA GLN A 56 38.68 -7.32 6.67
C GLN A 56 38.19 -6.78 5.32
N GLU A 57 38.87 -7.04 4.22
CA GLU A 57 38.46 -6.62 2.89
C GLU A 57 37.13 -7.25 2.48
N LYS A 58 36.95 -8.55 2.76
CA LYS A 58 35.69 -9.24 2.48
C LYS A 58 34.52 -8.77 3.36
N VAL A 59 34.81 -8.32 4.58
CA VAL A 59 33.81 -7.70 5.43
C VAL A 59 33.30 -6.41 4.78
N ASN A 60 34.22 -5.55 4.32
CA ASN A 60 33.85 -4.30 3.65
C ASN A 60 33.10 -4.55 2.34
N GLU A 61 33.61 -5.42 1.46
CA GLU A 61 32.91 -5.80 0.23
C GLU A 61 31.50 -6.35 0.49
N TYR A 62 31.33 -7.13 1.56
CA TYR A 62 30.03 -7.69 1.89
C TYR A 62 29.07 -6.62 2.42
N LEU A 63 29.57 -5.67 3.20
CA LEU A 63 28.80 -4.50 3.67
C LEU A 63 28.42 -3.60 2.50
N ASP A 64 29.34 -3.34 1.57
CA ASP A 64 29.07 -2.54 0.38
C ASP A 64 27.99 -3.19 -0.50
N ARG A 65 28.03 -4.51 -0.70
CA ARG A 65 26.96 -5.25 -1.39
C ARG A 65 25.61 -5.16 -0.68
N LEU A 66 25.59 -5.27 0.65
CA LEU A 66 24.37 -5.09 1.41
C LEU A 66 23.83 -3.67 1.30
N ASP A 67 24.71 -2.68 1.23
CA ASP A 67 24.32 -1.28 1.04
C ASP A 67 23.82 -1.05 -0.40
N GLU A 68 24.44 -1.65 -1.42
CA GLU A 68 23.96 -1.66 -2.80
C GLU A 68 22.60 -2.35 -2.94
N ASP A 69 22.39 -3.50 -2.31
CA ASP A 69 21.11 -4.21 -2.28
C ASP A 69 20.02 -3.36 -1.61
N LEU A 70 20.36 -2.62 -0.56
CA LEU A 70 19.47 -1.66 0.10
C LEU A 70 19.25 -0.39 -0.74
N THR A 71 20.26 0.05 -1.49
CA THR A 71 20.22 1.25 -2.35
C THR A 71 19.70 0.97 -3.76
N SER A 72 19.74 -0.27 -4.24
CA SER A 72 19.19 -0.65 -5.56
C SER A 72 17.67 -0.45 -5.66
N VAL A 73 17.00 -0.19 -4.54
CA VAL A 73 15.69 0.44 -4.50
C VAL A 73 15.87 1.96 -4.52
N ASP A 74 16.21 2.49 -5.69
CA ASP A 74 16.51 3.91 -5.96
C ASP A 74 15.35 4.89 -5.72
N THR A 75 14.44 4.56 -4.81
CA THR A 75 13.39 5.47 -4.36
C THR A 75 13.00 5.17 -2.91
N ILE A 76 13.94 5.30 -1.98
CA ILE A 76 13.56 5.29 -0.57
C ILE A 76 12.87 6.63 -0.30
N ILE A 77 11.55 6.60 -0.31
CA ILE A 77 10.75 7.73 0.14
C ILE A 77 10.88 7.79 1.65
N LYS A 78 11.35 8.92 2.13
CA LYS A 78 11.37 9.25 3.55
C LYS A 78 10.34 10.33 3.78
N THR A 79 9.18 9.95 4.30
CA THR A 79 8.07 10.86 4.57
C THR A 79 8.21 11.58 5.90
N GLY A 80 8.96 11.01 6.85
CA GLY A 80 9.02 11.39 8.25
C GLY A 80 8.21 10.46 9.17
N ASN A 81 7.42 9.53 8.62
CA ASN A 81 6.67 8.53 9.37
C ASN A 81 7.11 7.13 8.96
N ILE A 82 7.70 6.37 9.88
CA ILE A 82 8.33 5.06 9.62
C ILE A 82 7.37 4.05 9.00
N MET A 83 6.12 4.00 9.49
CA MET A 83 5.14 3.03 8.97
C MET A 83 4.67 3.40 7.57
N THR A 84 4.50 4.70 7.30
CA THR A 84 4.19 5.20 5.95
C THR A 84 5.34 4.94 4.99
N ASP A 85 6.59 5.13 5.42
CA ASP A 85 7.79 4.81 4.63
C ASP A 85 7.82 3.33 4.27
N ALA A 86 7.58 2.45 5.23
CA ALA A 86 7.58 1.01 5.01
C ALA A 86 6.54 0.58 3.98
N ILE A 87 5.28 1.03 4.11
CA ILE A 87 4.21 0.65 3.18
C ILE A 87 4.42 1.24 1.79
N LEU A 88 4.83 2.52 1.68
CA LEU A 88 5.10 3.17 0.40
C LEU A 88 6.23 2.47 -0.33
N ASN A 89 7.39 2.29 0.29
CA ASN A 89 8.55 1.68 -0.34
C ASN A 89 8.27 0.23 -0.76
N SER A 90 7.59 -0.56 0.07
CA SER A 90 7.18 -1.92 -0.26
C SER A 90 6.29 -1.98 -1.51
N LYS A 91 5.27 -1.11 -1.58
CA LYS A 91 4.32 -1.09 -2.70
C LYS A 91 4.93 -0.49 -3.97
N ILE A 92 5.81 0.51 -3.82
CA ILE A 92 6.54 1.08 -4.95
C ILE A 92 7.48 0.04 -5.56
N SER A 93 8.23 -0.69 -4.75
CA SER A 93 9.08 -1.79 -5.21
C SER A 93 8.27 -2.85 -5.97
N LEU A 94 7.09 -3.22 -5.45
CA LEU A 94 6.17 -4.13 -6.15
C LEU A 94 5.71 -3.56 -7.49
N ALA A 95 5.36 -2.28 -7.56
CA ALA A 95 4.94 -1.64 -8.81
C ALA A 95 6.08 -1.62 -9.85
N LEU A 96 7.29 -1.26 -9.43
CA LEU A 96 8.49 -1.25 -10.27
C LEU A 96 8.82 -2.65 -10.81
N SER A 97 8.73 -3.70 -9.98
CA SER A 97 8.93 -5.09 -10.41
C SER A 97 7.93 -5.53 -11.50
N LYS A 98 6.75 -4.90 -11.54
CA LYS A 98 5.70 -5.10 -12.56
C LYS A 98 5.83 -4.14 -13.74
N LYS A 99 6.95 -3.43 -13.87
CA LYS A 99 7.23 -2.45 -14.93
C LYS A 99 6.22 -1.30 -14.98
N ILE A 100 5.74 -0.88 -13.81
CA ILE A 100 4.89 0.29 -13.64
C ILE A 100 5.79 1.45 -13.24
N SER A 101 5.77 2.55 -13.99
CA SER A 101 6.50 3.78 -13.64
C SER A 101 5.86 4.43 -12.42
N VAL A 102 6.66 4.79 -11.41
CA VAL A 102 6.15 5.43 -10.19
C VAL A 102 6.81 6.78 -10.01
N ASN A 103 5.98 7.82 -9.85
CA ASN A 103 6.41 9.15 -9.44
C ASN A 103 5.76 9.48 -8.10
N ALA A 104 6.55 9.60 -7.03
CA ALA A 104 6.03 9.79 -5.70
C ALA A 104 6.73 10.95 -4.98
N LYS A 105 5.92 11.80 -4.36
CA LYS A 105 6.35 12.85 -3.44
C LYS A 105 5.50 12.75 -2.19
N ALA A 106 6.13 12.45 -1.06
CA ALA A 106 5.42 12.24 0.19
C ALA A 106 6.16 12.88 1.36
N ALA A 107 5.42 13.60 2.19
CA ALA A 107 5.87 14.15 3.46
C ALA A 107 4.73 13.99 4.48
N VAL A 108 4.99 13.31 5.58
CA VAL A 108 4.01 13.01 6.64
C VAL A 108 4.61 13.47 7.97
N PRO A 109 3.94 14.34 8.73
CA PRO A 109 4.41 14.73 10.06
C PRO A 109 4.53 13.53 11.00
N GLU A 110 5.54 13.55 11.88
CA GLU A 110 5.74 12.48 12.87
C GLU A 110 4.58 12.35 13.86
N ASN A 111 3.95 13.48 14.20
CA ASN A 111 2.86 13.54 15.15
C ASN A 111 1.54 13.84 14.40
N LEU A 112 0.78 12.81 14.12
CA LEU A 112 -0.56 12.89 13.56
C LEU A 112 -1.57 12.31 14.55
N ASN A 113 -2.76 12.91 14.64
CA ASN A 113 -3.90 12.30 15.34
C ASN A 113 -4.55 11.15 14.55
N ILE A 114 -3.86 10.65 13.52
CA ILE A 114 -4.26 9.54 12.69
C ILE A 114 -3.36 8.36 13.03
N SER A 115 -3.97 7.21 13.35
CA SER A 115 -3.22 5.98 13.64
C SER A 115 -2.38 5.55 12.43
N ASP A 116 -1.12 5.16 12.67
CA ASP A 116 -0.24 4.61 11.63
C ASP A 116 -0.87 3.41 10.91
N ILE A 117 -1.61 2.57 11.65
CA ILE A 117 -2.33 1.42 11.07
C ILE A 117 -3.37 1.89 10.08
N ASP A 118 -4.12 2.94 10.40
CA ASP A 118 -5.17 3.47 9.52
C ASP A 118 -4.57 4.14 8.29
N LEU A 119 -3.43 4.84 8.43
CA LEU A 119 -2.67 5.36 7.28
C LEU A 119 -2.20 4.23 6.37
N CYS A 120 -1.64 3.16 6.95
CA CYS A 120 -1.22 1.98 6.19
C CYS A 120 -2.40 1.31 5.48
N VAL A 121 -3.58 1.25 6.11
CA VAL A 121 -4.80 0.72 5.48
C VAL A 121 -5.20 1.56 4.27
N ILE A 122 -5.22 2.89 4.39
CA ILE A 122 -5.56 3.78 3.29
C ILE A 122 -4.54 3.65 2.15
N ILE A 123 -3.26 3.88 2.44
CA ILE A 123 -2.19 3.91 1.45
C ILE A 123 -2.02 2.55 0.78
N GLY A 124 -2.04 1.47 1.56
CA GLY A 124 -1.91 0.11 1.06
C GLY A 124 -3.03 -0.26 0.09
N ASN A 125 -4.29 0.00 0.46
CA ASN A 125 -5.43 -0.30 -0.42
C ASN A 125 -5.45 0.59 -1.68
N LEU A 126 -5.04 1.86 -1.58
CA LEU A 126 -4.94 2.75 -2.76
C LEU A 126 -3.89 2.24 -3.74
N LEU A 127 -2.72 1.85 -3.25
CA LEU A 127 -1.64 1.33 -4.09
C LEU A 127 -1.94 -0.04 -4.66
N ASP A 128 -2.57 -0.95 -3.90
CA ASP A 128 -3.01 -2.23 -4.42
C ASP A 128 -4.01 -2.07 -5.57
N ASN A 129 -4.99 -1.17 -5.41
CA ASN A 129 -5.94 -0.85 -6.46
C ASN A 129 -5.25 -0.24 -7.70
N ALA A 130 -4.28 0.66 -7.49
CA ALA A 130 -3.52 1.30 -8.57
C ALA A 130 -2.67 0.29 -9.35
N ILE A 131 -1.95 -0.59 -8.65
CA ILE A 131 -1.13 -1.64 -9.24
C ILE A 131 -2.01 -2.61 -10.04
N GLU A 132 -3.12 -3.07 -9.46
CA GLU A 132 -4.06 -3.98 -10.13
C GLU A 132 -4.66 -3.35 -11.40
N ALA A 133 -5.02 -2.06 -11.35
CA ALA A 133 -5.53 -1.34 -12.51
C ALA A 133 -4.49 -1.26 -13.63
N CYS A 134 -3.22 -0.97 -13.30
CA CYS A 134 -2.12 -0.93 -14.25
C CYS A 134 -1.81 -2.32 -14.84
N GLU A 135 -1.95 -3.40 -14.07
CA GLU A 135 -1.77 -4.77 -14.59
C GLU A 135 -2.79 -5.13 -15.67
N GLY A 136 -4.01 -4.60 -15.57
CA GLY A 136 -5.07 -4.80 -16.57
C GLY A 136 -4.84 -4.10 -17.90
N ILE A 137 -3.73 -3.36 -18.09
CA ILE A 137 -3.39 -2.67 -19.33
C ILE A 137 -2.49 -3.57 -20.17
N GLU A 138 -2.96 -3.94 -21.36
CA GLU A 138 -2.20 -4.81 -22.28
C GLU A 138 -1.14 -4.03 -23.08
N SER A 139 -1.44 -2.78 -23.44
CA SER A 139 -0.55 -1.92 -24.24
C SER A 139 -0.65 -0.46 -23.78
N GLY A 140 0.50 0.24 -23.74
CA GLY A 140 0.58 1.64 -23.34
C GLY A 140 1.44 1.87 -22.08
N GLU A 141 1.56 3.11 -21.69
CA GLU A 141 2.32 3.52 -20.51
C GLU A 141 1.55 3.17 -19.23
N LYS A 142 2.24 2.49 -18.30
CA LYS A 142 1.72 2.17 -16.96
C LYS A 142 2.39 3.10 -15.97
N PHE A 143 1.60 3.91 -15.30
CA PHE A 143 2.14 4.81 -14.28
C PHE A 143 1.27 4.90 -13.03
N ILE A 144 1.92 5.20 -11.92
CA ILE A 144 1.30 5.60 -10.65
C ILE A 144 1.96 6.90 -10.21
N ARG A 145 1.16 7.91 -9.88
CA ARG A 145 1.62 9.16 -9.28
C ARG A 145 1.06 9.30 -7.89
N ILE A 146 1.91 9.65 -6.94
CA ILE A 146 1.58 9.75 -5.53
C ILE A 146 2.00 11.12 -5.04
N PHE A 147 1.08 11.79 -4.38
CA PHE A 147 1.36 12.99 -3.60
C PHE A 147 0.77 12.84 -2.21
N ILE A 148 1.57 13.03 -1.18
CA ILE A 148 1.13 13.09 0.21
C ILE A 148 1.81 14.31 0.85
N GLY A 149 1.04 15.15 1.51
CA GLY A 149 1.61 16.32 2.19
C GLY A 149 0.56 17.10 2.96
N MET A 150 1.02 18.03 3.77
CA MET A 150 0.14 18.92 4.52
C MET A 150 -0.44 20.01 3.63
N LYS A 151 -1.75 20.20 3.73
CA LYS A 151 -2.48 21.35 3.17
C LYS A 151 -3.21 22.04 4.31
N ASN A 152 -2.63 23.12 4.83
CA ASN A 152 -3.07 23.76 6.06
C ASN A 152 -3.02 22.75 7.23
N THR A 153 -4.17 22.51 7.88
CA THR A 153 -4.36 21.59 9.00
C THR A 153 -4.87 20.21 8.60
N GLN A 154 -4.68 19.84 7.34
CA GLN A 154 -5.16 18.57 6.79
C GLN A 154 -4.04 17.83 6.10
N LEU A 155 -4.01 16.51 6.25
CA LEU A 155 -3.18 15.63 5.43
C LEU A 155 -3.91 15.43 4.10
N TYR A 156 -3.28 15.91 3.02
CA TYR A 156 -3.77 15.79 1.66
C TYR A 156 -3.03 14.69 0.93
N MET A 157 -3.77 13.76 0.37
CA MET A 157 -3.24 12.63 -0.38
C MET A 157 -3.88 12.56 -1.75
N VAL A 158 -3.07 12.37 -2.79
CA VAL A 158 -3.51 12.15 -4.18
C VAL A 158 -2.82 10.94 -4.75
N PHE A 159 -3.60 10.03 -5.28
CA PHE A 159 -3.13 8.85 -5.99
C PHE A 159 -3.76 8.82 -7.37
N THR A 160 -2.93 8.85 -8.41
CA THR A 160 -3.37 8.77 -9.81
C THR A 160 -2.69 7.60 -10.48
N ASN A 161 -3.45 6.78 -11.16
CA ASN A 161 -2.92 5.64 -11.92
C ASN A 161 -3.57 5.51 -13.30
N THR A 162 -2.86 4.86 -14.21
CA THR A 162 -3.43 4.47 -15.49
C THR A 162 -4.49 3.39 -15.33
N THR A 163 -5.53 3.46 -16.17
CA THR A 163 -6.62 2.47 -16.24
C THR A 163 -6.88 2.03 -17.68
N PRO A 164 -7.41 0.81 -17.91
CA PRO A 164 -7.81 0.41 -19.25
C PRO A 164 -8.98 1.27 -19.76
N GLY A 165 -8.69 2.23 -20.56
CA GLY A 165 -9.37 3.14 -21.47
C GLY A 165 -10.90 3.33 -21.47
N LYS A 166 -11.67 2.95 -20.46
CA LYS A 166 -13.09 3.29 -20.35
C LYS A 166 -13.39 3.91 -18.98
N LYS A 167 -13.95 5.11 -19.05
CA LYS A 167 -14.47 5.82 -17.87
C LYS A 167 -15.33 4.89 -17.01
N LEU A 168 -14.96 4.72 -15.75
CA LEU A 168 -15.74 3.93 -14.82
C LEU A 168 -17.04 4.66 -14.52
N SER A 169 -18.19 4.03 -14.76
CA SER A 169 -19.49 4.62 -14.47
C SER A 169 -19.77 4.60 -12.96
N LYS A 170 -20.19 5.75 -12.44
CA LYS A 170 -20.75 5.83 -11.09
C LYS A 170 -22.17 5.25 -11.12
N SER A 171 -22.44 4.19 -10.38
CA SER A 171 -23.79 3.71 -10.12
C SER A 171 -24.11 3.95 -8.64
N GLY A 172 -25.09 4.79 -8.34
CA GLY A 172 -25.48 5.12 -6.97
C GLY A 172 -24.40 5.80 -6.12
N GLY A 173 -23.47 6.56 -6.72
CA GLY A 173 -22.37 7.24 -6.03
C GLY A 173 -21.16 6.38 -5.72
N LEU A 174 -21.22 5.08 -5.99
CA LEU A 174 -20.12 4.12 -5.76
C LEU A 174 -19.50 3.70 -7.09
N PHE A 175 -18.17 3.67 -7.14
CA PHE A 175 -17.45 3.04 -8.25
C PHE A 175 -17.55 1.52 -8.08
N LEU A 176 -18.28 0.87 -8.98
CA LEU A 176 -18.38 -0.58 -8.99
C LEU A 176 -17.12 -1.17 -9.63
N SER A 177 -16.43 -2.03 -8.88
CA SER A 177 -15.36 -2.86 -9.44
C SER A 177 -15.96 -3.78 -10.52
N ARG A 178 -15.27 -3.90 -11.66
CA ARG A 178 -15.65 -4.83 -12.76
C ARG A 178 -15.48 -6.32 -12.43
N LYS A 179 -14.81 -6.64 -11.35
CA LYS A 179 -14.55 -8.00 -10.91
C LYS A 179 -15.50 -8.36 -9.78
N GLY A 180 -16.32 -9.37 -9.98
CA GLY A 180 -17.36 -9.99 -9.15
C GLY A 180 -17.37 -9.74 -7.62
N GLU A 181 -18.25 -10.39 -6.92
CA GLU A 181 -18.68 -10.14 -5.54
C GLU A 181 -17.58 -9.99 -4.44
N ASN A 182 -16.30 -10.24 -4.73
CA ASN A 182 -15.20 -10.17 -3.77
C ASN A 182 -14.27 -8.93 -3.87
N HIS A 183 -14.49 -8.00 -4.80
CA HIS A 183 -13.55 -6.91 -5.12
C HIS A 183 -13.99 -5.48 -4.72
N GLY A 184 -14.91 -5.30 -3.81
CA GLY A 184 -15.34 -3.97 -3.34
C GLY A 184 -14.78 -3.54 -1.97
N PHE A 185 -14.06 -4.45 -1.29
CA PHE A 185 -13.70 -4.25 0.13
C PHE A 185 -12.59 -3.21 0.37
N GLY A 186 -11.64 -3.09 -0.55
CA GLY A 186 -10.56 -2.12 -0.45
C GLY A 186 -11.08 -0.68 -0.42
N LEU A 187 -11.95 -0.31 -1.37
CA LEU A 187 -12.55 1.01 -1.43
C LEU A 187 -13.42 1.30 -0.21
N MET A 188 -14.24 0.32 0.22
CA MET A 188 -15.08 0.46 1.41
C MET A 188 -14.25 0.64 2.70
N ARG A 189 -13.07 -0.04 2.80
CA ARG A 189 -12.16 0.16 3.93
C ARG A 189 -11.59 1.57 3.95
N ILE A 190 -11.17 2.07 2.78
CA ILE A 190 -10.70 3.45 2.65
C ILE A 190 -11.79 4.42 3.10
N ASP A 191 -13.02 4.27 2.58
CA ASP A 191 -14.14 5.16 2.88
C ASP A 191 -14.44 5.19 4.38
N LYS A 192 -14.55 4.02 5.03
CA LYS A 192 -14.78 3.92 6.47
C LYS A 192 -13.65 4.52 7.30
N THR A 193 -12.41 4.34 6.85
CA THR A 193 -11.26 4.90 7.58
C THR A 193 -11.21 6.41 7.43
N VAL A 194 -11.49 6.95 6.24
CA VAL A 194 -11.59 8.40 6.02
C VAL A 194 -12.74 9.01 6.83
N GLU A 195 -13.91 8.36 6.84
CA GLU A 195 -15.08 8.77 7.64
C GLU A 195 -14.78 8.78 9.14
N LYS A 196 -14.04 7.79 9.66
CA LYS A 196 -13.62 7.70 11.07
C LYS A 196 -12.90 8.96 11.54
N TYR A 197 -12.13 9.61 10.67
CA TYR A 197 -11.39 10.84 10.97
C TYR A 197 -12.11 12.10 10.52
N GLY A 198 -13.39 12.02 10.10
CA GLY A 198 -14.14 13.16 9.57
C GLY A 198 -13.53 13.75 8.30
N GLY A 199 -12.80 12.92 7.55
CA GLY A 199 -12.14 13.30 6.32
C GLY A 199 -13.07 13.34 5.11
N TYR A 200 -12.52 13.81 4.00
CA TYR A 200 -13.18 13.86 2.71
C TYR A 200 -12.43 13.03 1.69
N ILE A 201 -13.16 12.33 0.84
CA ILE A 201 -12.61 11.56 -0.26
C ILE A 201 -13.37 11.85 -1.55
N ASP A 202 -12.64 12.11 -2.63
CA ASP A 202 -13.18 12.19 -3.97
C ASP A 202 -12.44 11.25 -4.92
N ARG A 203 -13.17 10.79 -5.93
CA ARG A 203 -12.64 9.90 -6.96
C ARG A 203 -13.09 10.37 -8.32
N ASN A 204 -12.13 10.58 -9.20
CA ASN A 204 -12.37 10.97 -10.57
C ASN A 204 -11.83 9.91 -11.53
N SER A 205 -12.64 9.54 -12.51
CA SER A 205 -12.26 8.64 -13.60
C SER A 205 -12.30 9.39 -14.91
N GLU A 206 -11.16 9.46 -15.57
CA GLU A 206 -11.00 10.03 -16.90
C GLU A 206 -10.60 8.90 -17.88
N ASP A 207 -10.58 9.20 -19.19
CA ASP A 207 -10.13 8.23 -20.16
C ASP A 207 -8.64 7.92 -19.94
N GLY A 208 -8.36 6.67 -19.55
CA GLY A 208 -7.01 6.19 -19.29
C GLY A 208 -6.42 6.50 -17.92
N ALA A 209 -7.13 7.24 -17.04
CA ALA A 209 -6.62 7.57 -15.71
C ALA A 209 -7.71 7.50 -14.63
N PHE A 210 -7.29 7.16 -13.42
CA PHE A 210 -8.13 7.18 -12.22
C PHE A 210 -7.39 7.92 -11.11
N THR A 211 -8.06 8.90 -10.51
CA THR A 211 -7.50 9.70 -9.40
C THR A 211 -8.36 9.56 -8.17
N THR A 212 -7.72 9.33 -7.03
CA THR A 212 -8.34 9.41 -5.70
C THR A 212 -7.68 10.53 -4.92
N GLU A 213 -8.48 11.44 -4.40
CA GLU A 213 -8.06 12.53 -3.53
C GLU A 213 -8.65 12.33 -2.14
N ILE A 214 -7.84 12.50 -1.10
CA ILE A 214 -8.25 12.37 0.30
C ILE A 214 -7.74 13.56 1.09
N LEU A 215 -8.60 14.09 1.95
CA LEU A 215 -8.28 15.11 2.95
C LEU A 215 -8.63 14.55 4.33
N LEU A 216 -7.64 14.47 5.22
CA LEU A 216 -7.82 14.03 6.60
C LEU A 216 -7.47 15.17 7.55
N PRO A 217 -8.39 15.63 8.42
CA PRO A 217 -8.07 16.55 9.50
C PRO A 217 -7.01 15.93 10.44
N VAL A 218 -6.00 16.72 10.83
CA VAL A 218 -4.89 16.28 11.69
C VAL A 218 -4.81 17.07 13.00
N GLN A 219 -5.94 17.63 13.43
CA GLN A 219 -6.09 18.30 14.72
C GLN A 219 -6.78 17.43 15.75
#